data_b2df4f4abd37d14c0804d36a11a8a990
#
_entry.id   b2df4f4abd37d14c0804d36a11a8a990
#
_cell.length_a   1.000
_cell.length_b   1.000
_cell.length_c   1.000
_cell.angle_alpha   90.00
_cell.angle_beta   90.00
_cell.angle_gamma   90.00
#
_symmetry.space_group_name_H-M   'P 1'
#
loop_
_entity.id
_entity.type
_entity.pdbx_description
1 polymer ?
#
loop_
_entity_poly.entity_id
_entity_poly.type
_entity_poly.pdbx_seq_one_letter_code
_entity_poly.pdbx_strand_id
1 'polypeptide(L)'
;MGFRDATVREICHRAGANVAAVNYHFGDKETLYTEVLRYSQARALEKYPPLLNIGPAATPEEKLRAFIHSLLLRVFEKGPIAWHGKLMSREMVDPTAALDSIIAEKIRPMAEQLRGIVAELLHRPVGDETVRLCSFSIVSQCVFYHHCRPVLTRLYPEQPPLDTVGAERLADHVTRFSLAALRHLTVPATL
;
A
#
# COMPACT_ATOMS: atom_id res chain seq x y z
N MET A 1 15.43 15.64 4.96
CA MET A 1 15.76 15.06 6.28
C MET A 1 14.97 13.77 6.49
N GLY A 2 15.64 12.78 7.01
CA GLY A 2 15.04 11.50 7.36
C GLY A 2 14.70 11.38 8.84
N PHE A 3 14.14 10.21 9.22
CA PHE A 3 13.89 9.91 10.63
C PHE A 3 15.16 10.06 11.47
N ARG A 4 16.31 9.53 11.01
CA ARG A 4 17.58 9.59 11.74
C ARG A 4 18.10 11.01 11.92
N ASP A 5 17.95 11.87 10.92
CA ASP A 5 18.51 13.22 10.90
C ASP A 5 17.65 14.27 11.61
N ALA A 6 16.31 14.02 11.70
CA ALA A 6 15.38 14.95 12.32
C ALA A 6 15.48 14.88 13.86
N THR A 7 15.51 16.05 14.51
CA THR A 7 15.41 16.16 15.98
C THR A 7 14.01 16.57 16.40
N VAL A 8 13.58 16.19 17.60
CA VAL A 8 12.28 16.62 18.17
C VAL A 8 12.20 18.14 18.23
N ARG A 9 13.33 18.82 18.54
CA ARG A 9 13.38 20.29 18.58
C ARG A 9 13.09 20.93 17.22
N GLU A 10 13.67 20.39 16.14
CA GLU A 10 13.42 20.90 14.78
C GLU A 10 11.99 20.63 14.31
N ILE A 11 11.45 19.44 14.65
CA ILE A 11 10.05 19.09 14.36
C ILE A 11 9.12 20.08 15.06
N CYS A 12 9.31 20.30 16.36
CA CYS A 12 8.53 21.26 17.15
C CYS A 12 8.63 22.68 16.60
N HIS A 13 9.85 23.14 16.27
CA HIS A 13 10.06 24.48 15.70
C HIS A 13 9.26 24.66 14.40
N ARG A 14 9.30 23.69 13.49
CA ARG A 14 8.54 23.73 12.22
C ARG A 14 7.03 23.61 12.42
N ALA A 15 6.60 22.88 13.44
CA ALA A 15 5.19 22.69 13.75
C ALA A 15 4.58 23.83 14.61
N GLY A 16 5.40 24.77 15.08
CA GLY A 16 4.96 25.76 16.06
C GLY A 16 4.54 25.13 17.39
N ALA A 17 5.09 23.96 17.74
CA ALA A 17 4.72 23.18 18.92
C ALA A 17 5.78 23.31 20.03
N ASN A 18 5.32 23.10 21.27
CA ASN A 18 6.22 23.08 22.43
C ASN A 18 6.89 21.71 22.58
N VAL A 19 8.21 21.69 22.70
CA VAL A 19 9.02 20.47 22.91
C VAL A 19 8.57 19.68 24.14
N ALA A 20 8.26 20.39 25.24
CA ALA A 20 7.79 19.76 26.47
C ALA A 20 6.44 19.04 26.27
N ALA A 21 5.52 19.64 25.50
CA ALA A 21 4.23 19.02 25.17
C ALA A 21 4.43 17.77 24.30
N VAL A 22 5.32 17.81 23.31
CA VAL A 22 5.63 16.64 22.48
C VAL A 22 6.23 15.51 23.30
N ASN A 23 7.19 15.81 24.19
CA ASN A 23 7.76 14.81 25.09
C ASN A 23 6.72 14.25 26.07
N TYR A 24 5.82 15.08 26.55
CA TYR A 24 4.73 14.65 27.46
C TYR A 24 3.75 13.69 26.75
N HIS A 25 3.37 13.97 25.50
CA HIS A 25 2.37 13.17 24.78
C HIS A 25 2.95 11.93 24.12
N PHE A 26 4.18 11.99 23.61
CA PHE A 26 4.79 10.92 22.81
C PHE A 26 5.99 10.26 23.49
N GLY A 27 6.55 10.87 24.53
CA GLY A 27 7.74 10.35 25.22
C GLY A 27 9.02 10.57 24.44
N ASP A 28 9.16 9.93 23.28
CA ASP A 28 10.36 9.97 22.45
C ASP A 28 10.06 10.15 20.95
N LYS A 29 11.11 10.26 20.15
CA LYS A 29 11.03 10.46 18.70
C LYS A 29 10.48 9.23 17.97
N GLU A 30 10.83 8.05 18.46
CA GLU A 30 10.40 6.75 17.92
C GLU A 30 8.88 6.58 18.04
N THR A 31 8.36 6.87 19.20
CA THR A 31 6.90 6.85 19.47
C THR A 31 6.16 7.90 18.63
N LEU A 32 6.67 9.14 18.58
CA LEU A 32 6.11 10.18 17.70
C LEU A 32 6.07 9.72 16.25
N TYR A 33 7.14 9.14 15.75
CA TYR A 33 7.23 8.65 14.37
C TYR A 33 6.25 7.51 14.11
N THR A 34 6.11 6.58 15.04
CA THR A 34 5.13 5.49 14.97
C THR A 34 3.70 6.02 14.89
N GLU A 35 3.37 7.03 15.70
CA GLU A 35 2.05 7.66 15.66
C GLU A 35 1.80 8.42 14.34
N VAL A 36 2.83 9.07 13.76
CA VAL A 36 2.74 9.70 12.45
C VAL A 36 2.48 8.66 11.35
N LEU A 37 3.14 7.51 11.40
CA LEU A 37 2.88 6.39 10.48
C LEU A 37 1.46 5.86 10.64
N ARG A 38 1.02 5.58 11.87
CA ARG A 38 -0.34 5.13 12.16
C ARG A 38 -1.40 6.10 11.64
N TYR A 39 -1.21 7.39 11.91
CA TYR A 39 -2.11 8.44 11.44
C TYR A 39 -2.18 8.48 9.91
N SER A 40 -1.02 8.46 9.23
CA SER A 40 -0.98 8.51 7.77
C SER A 40 -1.64 7.30 7.13
N GLN A 41 -1.45 6.11 7.69
CA GLN A 41 -2.09 4.86 7.27
C GLN A 41 -3.61 4.92 7.48
N ALA A 42 -4.05 5.34 8.66
CA ALA A 42 -5.48 5.45 8.99
C ALA A 42 -6.19 6.39 8.01
N ARG A 43 -5.62 7.56 7.73
CA ARG A 43 -6.19 8.54 6.79
C ARG A 43 -6.24 8.00 5.36
N ALA A 44 -5.21 7.28 4.92
CA ALA A 44 -5.19 6.68 3.59
C ALA A 44 -6.27 5.57 3.45
N LEU A 45 -6.45 4.75 4.47
CA LEU A 45 -7.47 3.69 4.50
C LEU A 45 -8.90 4.24 4.66
N GLU A 46 -9.09 5.31 5.40
CA GLU A 46 -10.37 6.00 5.52
C GLU A 46 -10.83 6.56 4.17
N LYS A 47 -9.91 7.20 3.44
CA LYS A 47 -10.21 7.77 2.12
C LYS A 47 -10.39 6.69 1.04
N TYR A 48 -9.55 5.68 1.06
CA TYR A 48 -9.54 4.59 0.09
C TYR A 48 -9.52 3.23 0.83
N PRO A 49 -10.68 2.78 1.32
CA PRO A 49 -10.78 1.47 1.98
C PRO A 49 -10.41 0.34 1.01
N PRO A 50 -9.93 -0.80 1.50
CA PRO A 50 -9.34 -1.86 0.67
C PRO A 50 -10.22 -2.33 -0.50
N LEU A 51 -11.52 -2.38 -0.31
CA LEU A 51 -12.49 -2.80 -1.35
C LEU A 51 -13.34 -1.64 -1.89
N LEU A 52 -12.96 -0.38 -1.63
CA LEU A 52 -13.68 0.81 -2.12
C LEU A 52 -15.19 0.77 -1.87
N ASN A 53 -15.60 0.13 -0.76
CA ASN A 53 -17.00 -0.03 -0.35
C ASN A 53 -17.91 -0.73 -1.39
N ILE A 54 -17.34 -1.61 -2.24
CA ILE A 54 -18.18 -2.46 -3.10
C ILE A 54 -19.07 -3.38 -2.24
N GLY A 55 -20.26 -3.69 -2.76
CA GLY A 55 -21.25 -4.47 -2.01
C GLY A 55 -20.79 -5.90 -1.67
N PRO A 56 -21.43 -6.53 -0.68
CA PRO A 56 -21.06 -7.89 -0.25
C PRO A 56 -21.28 -8.97 -1.32
N ALA A 57 -22.16 -8.70 -2.30
CA ALA A 57 -22.45 -9.61 -3.42
C ALA A 57 -21.42 -9.51 -4.57
N ALA A 58 -20.37 -8.69 -4.43
CA ALA A 58 -19.35 -8.55 -5.46
C ALA A 58 -18.60 -9.87 -5.70
N THR A 59 -18.33 -10.15 -6.98
CA THR A 59 -17.56 -11.33 -7.39
C THR A 59 -16.11 -11.24 -6.92
N PRO A 60 -15.36 -12.36 -6.85
CA PRO A 60 -13.94 -12.34 -6.52
C PRO A 60 -13.10 -11.45 -7.47
N GLU A 61 -13.46 -11.40 -8.75
CA GLU A 61 -12.83 -10.54 -9.75
C GLU A 61 -13.06 -9.06 -9.46
N GLU A 62 -14.28 -8.68 -9.11
CA GLU A 62 -14.61 -7.30 -8.71
C GLU A 62 -13.92 -6.90 -7.42
N LYS A 63 -13.84 -7.80 -6.43
CA LYS A 63 -13.08 -7.61 -5.20
C LYS A 63 -11.59 -7.40 -5.49
N LEU A 64 -11.01 -8.22 -6.39
CA LEU A 64 -9.61 -8.06 -6.79
C LEU A 64 -9.37 -6.71 -7.45
N ARG A 65 -10.23 -6.29 -8.40
CA ARG A 65 -10.14 -4.99 -9.05
C ARG A 65 -10.22 -3.85 -8.04
N ALA A 66 -11.17 -3.91 -7.14
CA ALA A 66 -11.36 -2.88 -6.11
C ALA A 66 -10.13 -2.79 -5.18
N PHE A 67 -9.57 -3.93 -4.77
CA PHE A 67 -8.37 -3.98 -3.95
C PHE A 67 -7.16 -3.34 -4.65
N ILE A 68 -6.91 -3.72 -5.90
CA ILE A 68 -5.82 -3.16 -6.72
C ILE A 68 -6.02 -1.65 -6.91
N HIS A 69 -7.23 -1.22 -7.25
CA HIS A 69 -7.54 0.20 -7.45
C HIS A 69 -7.34 1.00 -6.15
N SER A 70 -7.85 0.50 -5.03
CA SER A 70 -7.65 1.10 -3.70
C SER A 70 -6.15 1.24 -3.36
N LEU A 71 -5.35 0.21 -3.61
CA LEU A 71 -3.91 0.25 -3.36
C LEU A 71 -3.22 1.31 -4.22
N LEU A 72 -3.53 1.37 -5.52
CA LEU A 72 -2.98 2.37 -6.44
C LEU A 72 -3.38 3.80 -6.04
N LEU A 73 -4.64 4.03 -5.66
CA LEU A 73 -5.11 5.32 -5.16
C LEU A 73 -4.30 5.76 -3.93
N ARG A 74 -4.08 4.87 -2.97
CA ARG A 74 -3.29 5.18 -1.76
C ARG A 74 -1.84 5.52 -2.06
N VAL A 75 -1.20 4.81 -2.99
CA VAL A 75 0.22 5.06 -3.32
C VAL A 75 0.43 6.26 -4.24
N PHE A 76 -0.59 6.65 -5.04
CA PHE A 76 -0.51 7.79 -5.94
C PHE A 76 -1.13 9.07 -5.39
N GLU A 77 -1.72 9.03 -4.20
CA GLU A 77 -2.35 10.20 -3.56
C GLU A 77 -1.40 11.39 -3.50
N LYS A 78 -1.94 12.57 -3.73
CA LYS A 78 -1.27 13.87 -3.63
C LYS A 78 -1.80 14.66 -2.42
N GLY A 79 -1.04 15.64 -1.96
CA GLY A 79 -1.45 16.49 -0.83
C GLY A 79 -1.12 15.90 0.56
N PRO A 80 -1.87 16.24 1.61
CA PRO A 80 -1.54 15.86 2.99
C PRO A 80 -1.49 14.34 3.24
N ILE A 81 -2.24 13.55 2.46
CA ILE A 81 -2.26 12.08 2.57
C ILE A 81 -1.10 11.44 1.79
N ALA A 82 -0.47 12.15 0.84
CA ALA A 82 0.68 11.66 0.07
C ALA A 82 1.90 11.26 0.93
N TRP A 83 1.92 11.68 2.17
CA TRP A 83 2.96 11.28 3.14
C TRP A 83 2.96 9.78 3.39
N HIS A 84 1.78 9.14 3.32
CA HIS A 84 1.66 7.69 3.46
C HIS A 84 2.60 6.93 2.51
N GLY A 85 2.51 7.16 1.20
CA GLY A 85 3.37 6.50 0.22
C GLY A 85 4.86 6.79 0.45
N LYS A 86 5.22 8.04 0.79
CA LYS A 86 6.60 8.45 1.06
C LYS A 86 7.16 7.80 2.33
N LEU A 87 6.37 7.76 3.41
CA LEU A 87 6.78 7.14 4.67
C LEU A 87 6.95 5.63 4.50
N MET A 88 6.01 4.96 3.84
CA MET A 88 6.11 3.53 3.56
C MET A 88 7.30 3.19 2.65
N SER A 89 7.55 3.97 1.60
CA SER A 89 8.74 3.78 0.75
C SER A 89 10.04 3.89 1.56
N ARG A 90 10.06 4.77 2.56
CA ARG A 90 11.21 4.92 3.44
C ARG A 90 11.40 3.71 4.35
N GLU A 91 10.32 3.22 4.97
CA GLU A 91 10.36 2.01 5.79
C GLU A 91 10.81 0.77 5.00
N MET A 92 10.57 0.72 3.68
CA MET A 92 11.07 -0.37 2.84
C MET A 92 12.59 -0.30 2.60
N VAL A 93 13.21 0.88 2.71
CA VAL A 93 14.66 1.08 2.48
C VAL A 93 15.45 1.10 3.79
N ASP A 94 14.92 1.74 4.81
CA ASP A 94 15.56 1.91 6.13
C ASP A 94 14.51 1.67 7.23
N PRO A 95 14.20 0.39 7.52
CA PRO A 95 13.13 0.00 8.43
C PRO A 95 13.41 0.45 9.86
N THR A 96 12.37 0.92 10.54
CA THR A 96 12.38 1.25 11.96
C THR A 96 11.50 0.27 12.74
N ALA A 97 11.53 0.31 14.08
CA ALA A 97 10.63 -0.49 14.92
C ALA A 97 9.14 -0.17 14.68
N ALA A 98 8.83 1.01 14.13
CA ALA A 98 7.47 1.38 13.76
C ALA A 98 6.88 0.47 12.67
N LEU A 99 7.71 -0.11 11.80
CA LEU A 99 7.28 -1.02 10.74
C LEU A 99 6.58 -2.25 11.30
N ASP A 100 7.08 -2.83 12.40
CA ASP A 100 6.47 -4.03 13.02
C ASP A 100 5.04 -3.75 13.47
N SER A 101 4.81 -2.59 14.10
CA SER A 101 3.47 -2.16 14.52
C SER A 101 2.54 -1.97 13.32
N ILE A 102 3.02 -1.32 12.26
CA ILE A 102 2.23 -1.10 11.03
C ILE A 102 1.94 -2.41 10.30
N ILE A 103 2.90 -3.34 10.26
CA ILE A 103 2.67 -4.67 9.70
C ILE A 103 1.54 -5.38 10.46
N ALA A 104 1.62 -5.42 11.78
CA ALA A 104 0.64 -6.13 12.60
C ALA A 104 -0.77 -5.49 12.49
N GLU A 105 -0.85 -4.17 12.58
CA GLU A 105 -2.13 -3.45 12.70
C GLU A 105 -2.83 -3.19 11.36
N LYS A 106 -2.06 -3.02 10.28
CA LYS A 106 -2.61 -2.53 9.00
C LYS A 106 -2.28 -3.41 7.81
N ILE A 107 -1.00 -3.79 7.62
CA ILE A 107 -0.58 -4.52 6.43
C ILE A 107 -1.08 -5.96 6.47
N ARG A 108 -0.97 -6.64 7.61
CA ARG A 108 -1.42 -8.03 7.76
C ARG A 108 -2.91 -8.21 7.45
N PRO A 109 -3.86 -7.42 8.00
CA PRO A 109 -5.27 -7.56 7.65
C PRO A 109 -5.54 -7.37 6.15
N MET A 110 -4.87 -6.41 5.50
CA MET A 110 -5.01 -6.20 4.05
C MET A 110 -4.42 -7.36 3.24
N ALA A 111 -3.28 -7.90 3.67
CA ALA A 111 -2.66 -9.06 3.03
C ALA A 111 -3.53 -10.32 3.15
N GLU A 112 -4.16 -10.53 4.31
CA GLU A 112 -5.10 -11.63 4.53
C GLU A 112 -6.35 -11.48 3.67
N GLN A 113 -6.88 -10.26 3.54
CA GLN A 113 -8.01 -9.99 2.66
C GLN A 113 -7.68 -10.30 1.19
N LEU A 114 -6.53 -9.85 0.69
CA LEU A 114 -6.09 -10.18 -0.67
C LEU A 114 -5.90 -11.68 -0.86
N ARG A 115 -5.27 -12.35 0.11
CA ARG A 115 -5.10 -13.82 0.08
C ARG A 115 -6.44 -14.56 0.02
N GLY A 116 -7.44 -14.08 0.76
CA GLY A 116 -8.81 -14.61 0.67
C GLY A 116 -9.38 -14.51 -0.74
N ILE A 117 -9.28 -13.34 -1.37
CA ILE A 117 -9.74 -13.10 -2.75
C ILE A 117 -9.01 -14.00 -3.75
N VAL A 118 -7.69 -14.11 -3.64
CA VAL A 118 -6.86 -14.94 -4.53
C VAL A 118 -7.16 -16.43 -4.32
N ALA A 119 -7.41 -16.85 -3.08
CA ALA A 119 -7.81 -18.23 -2.75
C ALA A 119 -9.15 -18.61 -3.40
N GLU A 120 -10.15 -17.70 -3.35
CA GLU A 120 -11.43 -17.88 -4.04
C GLU A 120 -11.22 -18.04 -5.56
N LEU A 121 -10.39 -17.17 -6.18
CA LEU A 121 -10.10 -17.19 -7.63
C LEU A 121 -9.33 -18.45 -8.07
N LEU A 122 -8.44 -18.98 -7.24
CA LEU A 122 -7.66 -20.17 -7.51
C LEU A 122 -8.36 -21.47 -7.10
N HIS A 123 -9.48 -21.39 -6.37
CA HIS A 123 -10.14 -22.53 -5.72
C HIS A 123 -9.18 -23.34 -4.86
N ARG A 124 -8.33 -22.65 -4.08
CA ARG A 124 -7.31 -23.23 -3.20
C ARG A 124 -7.44 -22.74 -1.77
N PRO A 125 -6.92 -23.49 -0.79
CA PRO A 125 -6.85 -23.02 0.60
C PRO A 125 -6.05 -21.73 0.73
N VAL A 126 -6.46 -20.82 1.62
CA VAL A 126 -5.77 -19.54 1.88
C VAL A 126 -4.30 -19.72 2.30
N GLY A 127 -3.97 -20.88 2.92
CA GLY A 127 -2.60 -21.25 3.31
C GLY A 127 -1.71 -21.75 2.17
N ASP A 128 -2.26 -21.99 0.98
CA ASP A 128 -1.52 -22.52 -0.18
C ASP A 128 -0.39 -21.55 -0.60
N GLU A 129 0.77 -22.10 -0.94
CA GLU A 129 1.93 -21.30 -1.35
C GLU A 129 1.67 -20.53 -2.63
N THR A 130 0.95 -21.10 -3.59
CA THR A 130 0.58 -20.44 -4.85
C THR A 130 -0.29 -19.21 -4.58
N VAL A 131 -1.24 -19.31 -3.64
CA VAL A 131 -2.08 -18.17 -3.21
C VAL A 131 -1.19 -17.05 -2.66
N ARG A 132 -0.21 -17.39 -1.82
CA ARG A 132 0.73 -16.42 -1.25
C ARG A 132 1.58 -15.73 -2.32
N LEU A 133 2.19 -16.51 -3.23
CA LEU A 133 3.05 -15.99 -4.29
C LEU A 133 2.27 -15.12 -5.30
N CYS A 134 1.05 -15.54 -5.67
CA CYS A 134 0.18 -14.73 -6.53
C CYS A 134 -0.20 -13.40 -5.87
N SER A 135 -0.51 -13.42 -4.56
CA SER A 135 -0.80 -12.19 -3.81
C SER A 135 0.40 -11.24 -3.80
N PHE A 136 1.63 -11.75 -3.61
CA PHE A 136 2.84 -10.94 -3.70
C PHE A 136 3.04 -10.37 -5.11
N SER A 137 2.83 -11.16 -6.17
CA SER A 137 2.94 -10.72 -7.55
C SER A 137 1.95 -9.60 -7.88
N ILE A 138 0.73 -9.65 -7.38
CA ILE A 138 -0.28 -8.60 -7.55
C ILE A 138 0.16 -7.31 -6.87
N VAL A 139 0.58 -7.38 -5.60
CA VAL A 139 1.03 -6.20 -4.85
C VAL A 139 2.29 -5.60 -5.49
N SER A 140 3.25 -6.44 -5.90
CA SER A 140 4.51 -5.97 -6.50
C SER A 140 4.29 -5.16 -7.78
N GLN A 141 3.32 -5.54 -8.64
CA GLN A 141 2.96 -4.74 -9.80
C GLN A 141 2.49 -3.33 -9.42
N CYS A 142 1.62 -3.21 -8.40
CA CYS A 142 1.12 -1.91 -7.95
C CYS A 142 2.25 -1.04 -7.37
N VAL A 143 3.08 -1.63 -6.52
CA VAL A 143 4.20 -0.95 -5.85
C VAL A 143 5.29 -0.55 -6.83
N PHE A 144 5.53 -1.34 -7.88
CA PHE A 144 6.48 -1.02 -8.95
C PHE A 144 6.19 0.34 -9.59
N TYR A 145 4.95 0.62 -9.97
CA TYR A 145 4.57 1.90 -10.58
C TYR A 145 4.85 3.10 -9.65
N HIS A 146 4.75 2.91 -8.36
CA HIS A 146 5.08 3.95 -7.38
C HIS A 146 6.58 4.16 -7.24
N HIS A 147 7.34 3.08 -6.96
CA HIS A 147 8.78 3.16 -6.71
C HIS A 147 9.58 3.52 -7.95
N CYS A 148 9.21 2.96 -9.11
CA CYS A 148 9.88 3.20 -10.38
C CYS A 148 9.35 4.42 -11.13
N ARG A 149 8.43 5.19 -10.55
CA ARG A 149 7.86 6.39 -11.18
C ARG A 149 8.92 7.33 -11.77
N PRO A 150 10.04 7.67 -11.07
CA PRO A 150 11.06 8.55 -11.63
C PRO A 150 11.75 7.99 -12.88
N VAL A 151 11.82 6.67 -13.00
CA VAL A 151 12.37 5.97 -14.17
C VAL A 151 11.34 5.96 -15.30
N LEU A 152 10.11 5.53 -14.99
CA LEU A 152 9.04 5.38 -15.97
C LEU A 152 8.70 6.71 -16.66
N THR A 153 8.65 7.81 -15.92
CA THR A 153 8.38 9.14 -16.48
C THR A 153 9.50 9.67 -17.38
N ARG A 154 10.72 9.17 -17.24
CA ARG A 154 11.84 9.50 -18.13
C ARG A 154 11.92 8.61 -19.34
N LEU A 155 11.60 7.33 -19.19
CA LEU A 155 11.56 6.37 -20.30
C LEU A 155 10.41 6.66 -21.27
N TYR A 156 9.29 7.12 -20.73
CA TYR A 156 8.05 7.33 -21.50
C TYR A 156 7.42 8.67 -21.17
N PRO A 157 8.05 9.80 -21.58
CA PRO A 157 7.61 11.15 -21.23
C PRO A 157 6.20 11.51 -21.76
N GLU A 158 5.77 10.89 -22.88
CA GLU A 158 4.42 11.07 -23.44
C GLU A 158 3.34 10.26 -22.72
N GLN A 159 3.68 9.35 -21.82
CA GLN A 159 2.67 8.55 -21.12
C GLN A 159 1.85 9.42 -20.15
N PRO A 160 0.55 9.12 -20.00
CA PRO A 160 -0.27 9.79 -19.01
C PRO A 160 0.34 9.73 -17.60
N PRO A 161 0.18 10.78 -16.78
CA PRO A 161 0.76 10.82 -15.45
C PRO A 161 0.39 9.60 -14.60
N LEU A 162 1.36 9.12 -13.82
CA LEU A 162 1.16 8.11 -12.78
C LEU A 162 0.63 8.82 -11.53
N ASP A 163 -0.68 9.04 -11.49
CA ASP A 163 -1.38 9.73 -10.40
C ASP A 163 -2.75 9.09 -10.15
N THR A 164 -3.55 9.69 -9.29
CA THR A 164 -4.88 9.16 -8.95
C THR A 164 -5.83 9.09 -10.14
N VAL A 165 -5.67 9.95 -11.15
CA VAL A 165 -6.47 9.88 -12.41
C VAL A 165 -6.03 8.68 -13.24
N GLY A 166 -4.71 8.41 -13.30
CA GLY A 166 -4.16 7.24 -13.99
C GLY A 166 -4.36 5.91 -13.24
N ALA A 167 -4.71 5.98 -11.94
CA ALA A 167 -4.85 4.79 -11.09
C ALA A 167 -5.90 3.80 -11.61
N GLU A 168 -7.02 4.28 -12.14
CA GLU A 168 -8.07 3.42 -12.67
C GLU A 168 -7.59 2.60 -13.88
N ARG A 169 -6.94 3.26 -14.85
CA ARG A 169 -6.35 2.58 -16.01
C ARG A 169 -5.34 1.52 -15.62
N LEU A 170 -4.49 1.82 -14.63
CA LEU A 170 -3.54 0.85 -14.11
C LEU A 170 -4.23 -0.28 -13.36
N ALA A 171 -5.28 0.01 -12.60
CA ALA A 171 -6.07 -1.00 -11.91
C ALA A 171 -6.68 -1.99 -12.91
N ASP A 172 -7.25 -1.50 -14.01
CA ASP A 172 -7.78 -2.35 -15.07
C ASP A 172 -6.71 -3.22 -15.72
N HIS A 173 -5.54 -2.64 -15.99
CA HIS A 173 -4.42 -3.38 -16.58
C HIS A 173 -3.91 -4.48 -15.63
N VAL A 174 -3.58 -4.12 -14.38
CA VAL A 174 -3.05 -5.06 -13.39
C VAL A 174 -4.08 -6.15 -13.08
N THR A 175 -5.37 -5.80 -13.00
CA THR A 175 -6.44 -6.77 -12.76
C THR A 175 -6.54 -7.77 -13.90
N ARG A 176 -6.62 -7.31 -15.16
CA ARG A 176 -6.70 -8.21 -16.33
C ARG A 176 -5.50 -9.12 -16.44
N PHE A 177 -4.29 -8.58 -16.24
CA PHE A 177 -3.05 -9.35 -16.26
C PHE A 177 -3.05 -10.42 -15.15
N SER A 178 -3.42 -10.04 -13.94
CA SER A 178 -3.47 -10.97 -12.79
C SER A 178 -4.53 -12.05 -12.99
N LEU A 179 -5.73 -11.69 -13.44
CA LEU A 179 -6.80 -12.68 -13.70
C LEU A 179 -6.42 -13.67 -14.81
N ALA A 180 -5.74 -13.21 -15.86
CA ALA A 180 -5.24 -14.11 -16.91
C ALA A 180 -4.24 -15.13 -16.34
N ALA A 181 -3.30 -14.68 -15.50
CA ALA A 181 -2.34 -15.56 -14.84
C ALA A 181 -3.02 -16.54 -13.86
N LEU A 182 -3.93 -16.04 -13.01
CA LEU A 182 -4.66 -16.86 -12.05
C LEU A 182 -5.49 -17.96 -12.72
N ARG A 183 -6.20 -17.63 -13.81
CA ARG A 183 -6.96 -18.62 -14.59
C ARG A 183 -6.10 -19.73 -15.16
N HIS A 184 -4.88 -19.39 -15.63
CA HIS A 184 -3.95 -20.39 -16.13
C HIS A 184 -3.42 -21.31 -15.02
N LEU A 185 -3.22 -20.78 -13.81
CA LEU A 185 -2.75 -21.53 -12.65
C LEU A 185 -3.82 -22.42 -12.00
N THR A 186 -5.10 -22.27 -12.34
CA THR A 186 -6.18 -23.18 -11.91
C THR A 186 -6.20 -24.48 -12.72
N VAL A 187 -5.64 -24.47 -13.94
CA VAL A 187 -5.52 -25.68 -14.76
C VAL A 187 -4.31 -26.48 -14.27
N PRO A 188 -4.46 -27.79 -13.94
CA PRO A 188 -3.30 -28.63 -13.63
C PRO A 188 -2.30 -28.57 -14.76
N ALA A 189 -1.02 -28.34 -14.43
CA ALA A 189 0.05 -28.42 -15.43
C ALA A 189 0.02 -29.86 -16.00
N THR A 190 -0.41 -29.98 -17.25
CA THR A 190 -0.21 -31.22 -18.01
C THR A 190 1.29 -31.24 -18.35
N LEU A 191 2.05 -32.00 -17.56
CA LEU A 191 3.45 -32.33 -17.83
C LEU A 191 3.51 -33.31 -19.00
#